data_a8f74ab283b6ee55104354cf7c219ca9
#
_entry.id   a8f74ab283b6ee55104354cf7c219ca9
#
_cell.length_a   1.000
_cell.length_b   1.000
_cell.length_c   1.000
_cell.angle_alpha   90.00
_cell.angle_beta   90.00
_cell.angle_gamma   90.00
#
_symmetry.space_group_name_H-M   'P 1'
#
loop_
_entity.id
_entity.type
_entity.pdbx_description
1 polymer ?
#
loop_
_entity_poly.entity_id
_entity_poly.type
_entity_poly.pdbx_seq_one_letter_code
_entity_poly.pdbx_strand_id
1 'polypeptide(L)'
;MAKNNKKILIVFFFLYMLLFFVSQSYFIKENFIGNGFHKDVKRDDSIFISIASYRDKECATTLSSIYENATHPEKVFVGIVQQNKEGDKECEIENNIYYKPENVRILRVSYDDAKGPCYARYLASGLYRGETYYFQIDSHTKFNKGWDTDLIKMLKRLPKKSVISHYPVPWESKYTMTQVPIMTSVNKYNSIYTFNSEYSNVRKH
;
A
#
# COMPACT_ATOMS: atom_id res chain seq x y z
N MET A 1 35.75 12.87 46.23
CA MET A 1 34.92 13.64 45.30
C MET A 1 34.66 12.93 43.96
N ALA A 2 35.61 12.20 43.33
CA ALA A 2 35.44 11.58 42.01
C ALA A 2 34.37 10.47 41.94
N LYS A 3 34.06 9.77 43.03
CA LYS A 3 33.11 8.64 43.04
C LYS A 3 31.63 9.08 42.95
N ASN A 4 31.32 10.31 43.42
CA ASN A 4 29.96 10.87 43.33
C ASN A 4 29.65 11.39 41.91
N ASN A 5 30.64 11.95 41.21
CA ASN A 5 30.43 12.48 39.86
C ASN A 5 30.10 11.38 38.85
N LYS A 6 30.68 10.17 38.99
CA LYS A 6 30.34 9.00 38.12
C LYS A 6 28.91 8.54 38.32
N LYS A 7 28.39 8.51 39.57
CA LYS A 7 27.00 8.15 39.85
C LYS A 7 26.02 9.15 39.26
N ILE A 8 26.32 10.45 39.37
CA ILE A 8 25.52 11.53 38.80
C ILE A 8 25.48 11.42 37.25
N LEU A 9 26.62 11.17 36.62
CA LEU A 9 26.72 11.01 35.16
C LEU A 9 25.89 9.81 34.65
N ILE A 10 25.90 8.69 35.36
CA ILE A 10 25.11 7.49 35.04
C ILE A 10 23.60 7.81 35.16
N VAL A 11 23.17 8.51 36.19
CA VAL A 11 21.77 8.91 36.37
C VAL A 11 21.31 9.81 35.21
N PHE A 12 22.14 10.80 34.84
CA PHE A 12 21.81 11.67 33.68
C PHE A 12 21.76 10.92 32.38
N PHE A 13 22.64 9.93 32.14
CA PHE A 13 22.61 9.08 30.98
C PHE A 13 21.30 8.26 30.88
N PHE A 14 20.90 7.62 31.99
CA PHE A 14 19.64 6.89 32.05
C PHE A 14 18.42 7.79 31.87
N LEU A 15 18.42 8.99 32.43
CA LEU A 15 17.36 9.97 32.26
C LEU A 15 17.27 10.44 30.80
N TYR A 16 18.40 10.69 30.14
CA TYR A 16 18.46 11.04 28.73
C TYR A 16 17.95 9.92 27.87
N MET A 17 18.36 8.67 28.10
CA MET A 17 17.86 7.51 27.38
C MET A 17 16.35 7.33 27.58
N LEU A 18 15.84 7.51 28.80
CA LEU A 18 14.41 7.45 29.06
C LEU A 18 13.64 8.53 28.30
N LEU A 19 14.12 9.77 28.32
CA LEU A 19 13.52 10.88 27.56
C LEU A 19 13.57 10.63 26.05
N PHE A 20 14.68 10.07 25.56
CA PHE A 20 14.82 9.68 24.14
C PHE A 20 13.79 8.61 23.76
N PHE A 21 13.64 7.54 24.54
CA PHE A 21 12.63 6.51 24.29
C PHE A 21 11.20 7.04 24.40
N VAL A 22 10.93 7.92 25.36
CA VAL A 22 9.62 8.58 25.48
C VAL A 22 9.35 9.47 24.27
N SER A 23 10.33 10.25 23.81
CA SER A 23 10.18 11.10 22.62
C SER A 23 9.97 10.26 21.33
N GLN A 24 10.70 9.15 21.19
CA GLN A 24 10.50 8.23 20.07
C GLN A 24 9.11 7.57 20.12
N SER A 25 8.66 7.19 21.32
CA SER A 25 7.30 6.64 21.51
C SER A 25 6.22 7.69 21.22
N TYR A 26 6.44 8.95 21.59
CA TYR A 26 5.55 10.07 21.27
C TYR A 26 5.54 10.36 19.77
N PHE A 27 6.71 10.41 19.14
CA PHE A 27 6.85 10.61 17.69
C PHE A 27 6.16 9.50 16.89
N ILE A 28 6.31 8.24 17.31
CA ILE A 28 5.61 7.10 16.72
C ILE A 28 4.10 7.23 16.95
N LYS A 29 3.67 7.61 18.14
CA LYS A 29 2.25 7.77 18.49
C LYS A 29 1.59 8.93 17.73
N GLU A 30 2.25 10.07 17.57
CA GLU A 30 1.72 11.18 16.78
C GLU A 30 1.71 10.90 15.28
N ASN A 31 2.73 10.24 14.74
CA ASN A 31 2.79 9.94 13.31
C ASN A 31 1.99 8.70 12.89
N PHE A 32 1.75 7.74 13.79
CA PHE A 32 1.03 6.49 13.50
C PHE A 32 -0.35 6.37 14.18
N ILE A 33 -0.60 7.08 15.26
CA ILE A 33 -1.85 6.99 16.04
C ILE A 33 -2.54 8.38 16.15
N GLY A 34 -1.80 9.46 15.93
CA GLY A 34 -2.24 10.84 16.20
C GLY A 34 -3.25 11.43 15.23
N ASN A 35 -3.48 10.81 14.07
CA ASN A 35 -4.64 11.14 13.25
C ASN A 35 -5.69 10.07 13.46
N GLY A 36 -6.36 10.17 14.57
CA GLY A 36 -7.33 9.24 15.09
C GLY A 36 -8.25 8.65 14.01
N PHE A 37 -8.67 7.42 14.22
CA PHE A 37 -9.86 6.87 13.59
C PHE A 37 -10.95 7.93 13.68
N HIS A 38 -11.14 8.65 12.59
CA HIS A 38 -12.03 9.80 12.54
C HIS A 38 -13.46 9.40 12.86
N LYS A 39 -14.00 10.04 13.89
CA LYS A 39 -15.42 10.34 13.96
C LYS A 39 -15.81 10.97 12.62
N ASP A 40 -16.85 10.40 11.99
CA ASP A 40 -17.57 10.98 10.86
C ASP A 40 -16.77 11.22 9.57
N VAL A 41 -16.04 10.21 9.08
CA VAL A 41 -15.61 10.21 7.68
C VAL A 41 -16.87 10.14 6.83
N LYS A 42 -17.24 11.26 6.22
CA LYS A 42 -18.24 11.31 5.17
C LYS A 42 -17.81 10.32 4.11
N ARG A 43 -18.55 9.22 3.95
CA ARG A 43 -18.24 8.19 2.94
C ARG A 43 -18.45 8.81 1.56
N ASP A 44 -17.36 9.27 0.99
CA ASP A 44 -17.32 9.96 -0.30
C ASP A 44 -16.94 9.02 -1.46
N ASP A 45 -16.84 7.70 -1.17
CA ASP A 45 -16.39 6.67 -2.10
C ASP A 45 -14.93 6.86 -2.58
N SER A 46 -14.09 7.56 -1.81
CA SER A 46 -12.66 7.67 -2.09
C SER A 46 -11.92 6.34 -1.89
N ILE A 47 -10.94 6.07 -2.73
CA ILE A 47 -10.13 4.84 -2.70
C ILE A 47 -8.67 5.22 -2.47
N PHE A 48 -8.05 4.63 -1.45
CA PHE A 48 -6.60 4.65 -1.28
C PHE A 48 -5.99 3.37 -1.86
N ILE A 49 -5.05 3.52 -2.78
CA ILE A 49 -4.29 2.42 -3.37
C ILE A 49 -2.90 2.38 -2.74
N SER A 50 -2.55 1.24 -2.14
CA SER A 50 -1.26 0.98 -1.52
C SER A 50 -0.37 0.17 -2.47
N ILE A 51 0.78 0.72 -2.84
CA ILE A 51 1.75 0.11 -3.76
C ILE A 51 3.11 -0.02 -3.08
N ALA A 52 3.67 -1.23 -3.07
CA ALA A 52 5.06 -1.48 -2.73
C ALA A 52 5.83 -1.81 -4.00
N SER A 53 6.79 -0.97 -4.37
CA SER A 53 7.60 -1.11 -5.59
C SER A 53 9.08 -1.30 -5.21
N TYR A 54 9.69 -2.36 -5.72
CA TYR A 54 11.11 -2.64 -5.58
C TYR A 54 11.74 -2.74 -6.97
N ARG A 55 12.40 -1.65 -7.41
CA ARG A 55 13.09 -1.57 -8.70
C ARG A 55 12.24 -1.99 -9.90
N ASP A 56 10.94 -1.71 -9.83
CA ASP A 56 9.95 -2.17 -10.80
C ASP A 56 9.73 -1.13 -11.90
N LYS A 57 10.15 -1.44 -13.11
CA LYS A 57 10.00 -0.60 -14.30
C LYS A 57 8.54 -0.37 -14.72
N GLU A 58 7.63 -1.24 -14.29
CA GLU A 58 6.21 -1.17 -14.65
C GLU A 58 5.39 -0.29 -13.69
N CYS A 59 5.98 0.18 -12.59
CA CYS A 59 5.28 0.99 -11.60
C CYS A 59 4.62 2.25 -12.20
N ALA A 60 5.31 2.97 -13.07
CA ALA A 60 4.74 4.13 -13.77
C ALA A 60 3.57 3.74 -14.69
N THR A 61 3.67 2.60 -15.38
CA THR A 61 2.60 2.08 -16.23
C THR A 61 1.38 1.68 -15.40
N THR A 62 1.58 1.09 -14.22
CA THR A 62 0.51 0.78 -13.26
C THR A 62 -0.18 2.07 -12.81
N LEU A 63 0.58 3.09 -12.42
CA LEU A 63 0.05 4.37 -11.98
C LEU A 63 -0.76 5.06 -13.09
N SER A 64 -0.28 5.03 -14.35
CA SER A 64 -1.02 5.52 -15.53
C SER A 64 -2.33 4.76 -15.70
N SER A 65 -2.28 3.43 -15.67
CA SER A 65 -3.44 2.56 -15.81
C SER A 65 -4.51 2.80 -14.74
N ILE A 66 -4.11 3.11 -13.50
CA ILE A 66 -5.03 3.47 -12.42
C ILE A 66 -5.88 4.68 -12.82
N TYR A 67 -5.23 5.78 -13.20
CA TYR A 67 -5.92 7.05 -13.47
C TYR A 67 -6.66 7.07 -14.80
N GLU A 68 -6.08 6.51 -15.87
CA GLU A 68 -6.69 6.47 -17.20
C GLU A 68 -7.98 5.65 -17.25
N ASN A 69 -8.07 4.62 -16.40
CA ASN A 69 -9.18 3.69 -16.40
C ASN A 69 -10.17 3.91 -15.26
N ALA A 70 -9.92 4.86 -14.36
CA ALA A 70 -10.88 5.22 -13.33
C ALA A 70 -12.05 6.03 -13.90
N THR A 71 -13.24 5.80 -13.37
CA THR A 71 -14.43 6.63 -13.62
C THR A 71 -14.34 7.96 -12.86
N HIS A 72 -13.77 7.92 -11.66
CA HIS A 72 -13.63 9.04 -10.75
C HIS A 72 -12.17 9.22 -10.30
N PRO A 73 -11.26 9.62 -11.22
CA PRO A 73 -9.83 9.74 -10.90
C PRO A 73 -9.54 10.76 -9.78
N GLU A 74 -10.41 11.75 -9.60
CA GLU A 74 -10.34 12.74 -8.53
C GLU A 74 -10.55 12.15 -7.12
N LYS A 75 -11.15 10.96 -7.02
CA LYS A 75 -11.38 10.23 -5.77
C LYS A 75 -10.37 9.11 -5.53
N VAL A 76 -9.39 8.96 -6.41
CA VAL A 76 -8.34 7.95 -6.29
C VAL A 76 -7.10 8.58 -5.70
N PHE A 77 -6.63 8.01 -4.59
CA PHE A 77 -5.41 8.41 -3.87
C PHE A 77 -4.43 7.24 -3.90
N VAL A 78 -3.17 7.51 -4.17
CA VAL A 78 -2.16 6.46 -4.29
C VAL A 78 -1.02 6.71 -3.31
N GLY A 79 -0.67 5.70 -2.53
CA GLY A 79 0.50 5.68 -1.68
C GLY A 79 1.52 4.67 -2.19
N ILE A 80 2.71 5.15 -2.55
CA ILE A 80 3.78 4.34 -3.14
C ILE A 80 4.98 4.32 -2.21
N VAL A 81 5.47 3.14 -1.86
CA VAL A 81 6.81 2.97 -1.33
C VAL A 81 7.71 2.50 -2.45
N GLN A 82 8.54 3.40 -2.93
CA GLN A 82 9.46 3.17 -4.03
C GLN A 82 10.85 2.88 -3.50
N GLN A 83 11.37 1.69 -3.77
CA GLN A 83 12.66 1.21 -3.31
C GLN A 83 13.57 1.05 -4.54
N ASN A 84 14.15 2.16 -5.00
CA ASN A 84 14.94 2.23 -6.21
C ASN A 84 16.44 2.46 -5.92
N LYS A 85 17.25 2.02 -6.88
CA LYS A 85 18.65 2.40 -7.04
C LYS A 85 18.73 3.65 -7.93
N GLU A 86 19.83 4.39 -7.84
CA GLU A 86 20.13 5.45 -8.80
C GLU A 86 20.10 4.94 -10.24
N GLY A 87 19.37 5.63 -11.11
CA GLY A 87 19.15 5.26 -12.51
C GLY A 87 18.00 4.28 -12.77
N ASP A 88 17.34 3.76 -11.74
CA ASP A 88 16.09 3.01 -11.93
C ASP A 88 14.95 3.96 -12.35
N LYS A 89 13.97 3.43 -13.08
CA LYS A 89 12.80 4.21 -13.53
C LYS A 89 11.93 4.62 -12.34
N GLU A 90 11.63 5.92 -12.25
CA GLU A 90 10.73 6.45 -11.23
C GLU A 90 9.28 6.04 -11.49
N CYS A 91 8.52 5.87 -10.39
CA CYS A 91 7.09 5.61 -10.43
C CYS A 91 6.31 6.92 -10.52
N GLU A 92 6.55 7.66 -11.59
CA GLU A 92 5.92 8.95 -11.90
C GLU A 92 5.39 8.95 -13.32
N ILE A 93 4.37 9.75 -13.58
CA ILE A 93 3.75 9.86 -14.90
C ILE A 93 3.93 11.29 -15.39
N GLU A 94 4.43 11.41 -16.61
CA GLU A 94 4.47 12.66 -17.34
C GLU A 94 3.31 12.69 -18.34
N ASN A 95 2.73 13.88 -18.54
CA ASN A 95 1.77 14.18 -19.61
C ASN A 95 0.47 13.37 -19.64
N ASN A 96 -0.06 12.96 -18.48
CA ASN A 96 -1.35 12.29 -18.39
C ASN A 96 -2.42 13.24 -17.82
N ILE A 97 -3.45 13.54 -18.61
CA ILE A 97 -4.53 14.47 -18.25
C ILE A 97 -5.40 14.01 -17.08
N TYR A 98 -5.44 12.69 -16.84
CA TYR A 98 -6.21 12.09 -15.72
C TYR A 98 -5.36 11.99 -14.45
N TYR A 99 -4.06 12.15 -14.56
CA TYR A 99 -3.15 12.07 -13.43
C TYR A 99 -3.35 13.23 -12.46
N LYS A 100 -3.42 12.90 -11.18
CA LYS A 100 -3.62 13.84 -10.09
C LYS A 100 -2.42 13.77 -9.14
N PRO A 101 -1.33 14.52 -9.42
CA PRO A 101 -0.11 14.44 -8.61
C PRO A 101 -0.35 14.79 -7.14
N GLU A 102 -1.31 15.66 -6.84
CA GLU A 102 -1.73 16.02 -5.48
C GLU A 102 -2.34 14.84 -4.70
N ASN A 103 -2.84 13.83 -5.41
CA ASN A 103 -3.40 12.61 -4.83
C ASN A 103 -2.37 11.48 -4.71
N VAL A 104 -1.12 11.70 -5.16
CA VAL A 104 -0.07 10.67 -5.12
C VAL A 104 0.95 11.02 -4.03
N ARG A 105 1.21 10.06 -3.16
CA ARG A 105 2.14 10.18 -2.04
C ARG A 105 3.24 9.15 -2.23
N ILE A 106 4.48 9.59 -2.42
CA ILE A 106 5.62 8.68 -2.66
C ILE A 106 6.60 8.77 -1.50
N LEU A 107 6.86 7.62 -0.86
CA LEU A 107 7.97 7.43 0.06
C LEU A 107 9.11 6.74 -0.68
N ARG A 108 10.23 7.46 -0.85
CA ARG A 108 11.43 6.92 -1.47
C ARG A 108 12.35 6.32 -0.42
N VAL A 109 12.74 5.08 -0.64
CA VAL A 109 13.65 4.32 0.20
C VAL A 109 14.77 3.76 -0.69
N SER A 110 16.01 3.74 -0.21
CA SER A 110 17.09 3.07 -0.96
C SER A 110 16.77 1.59 -1.14
N TYR A 111 17.12 1.03 -2.27
CA TYR A 111 17.00 -0.42 -2.51
C TYR A 111 17.82 -1.24 -1.51
N ASP A 112 18.93 -0.69 -1.00
CA ASP A 112 19.78 -1.34 0.02
C ASP A 112 19.09 -1.44 1.39
N ASP A 113 18.14 -0.54 1.68
CA ASP A 113 17.36 -0.53 2.91
C ASP A 113 16.07 -1.36 2.82
N ALA A 114 15.86 -2.03 1.68
CA ALA A 114 14.69 -2.86 1.47
C ALA A 114 14.68 -4.09 2.39
N LYS A 115 13.55 -4.30 3.09
CA LYS A 115 13.34 -5.41 4.04
C LYS A 115 12.21 -6.34 3.59
N GLY A 116 12.01 -6.45 2.29
CA GLY A 116 10.98 -7.30 1.68
C GLY A 116 9.60 -6.66 1.59
N PRO A 117 8.66 -7.34 0.91
CA PRO A 117 7.37 -6.77 0.54
C PRO A 117 6.47 -6.42 1.73
N CYS A 118 6.50 -7.22 2.80
CA CYS A 118 5.67 -6.95 3.99
C CYS A 118 6.07 -5.64 4.66
N TYR A 119 7.36 -5.36 4.76
CA TYR A 119 7.86 -4.10 5.32
C TYR A 119 7.49 -2.90 4.43
N ALA A 120 7.65 -3.03 3.12
CA ALA A 120 7.27 -1.98 2.18
C ALA A 120 5.76 -1.69 2.22
N ARG A 121 4.91 -2.73 2.31
CA ARG A 121 3.46 -2.59 2.47
C ARG A 121 3.08 -1.94 3.80
N TYR A 122 3.79 -2.26 4.88
CA TYR A 122 3.65 -1.57 6.15
C TYR A 122 3.94 -0.08 6.03
N LEU A 123 5.05 0.30 5.39
CA LEU A 123 5.37 1.71 5.15
C LEU A 123 4.32 2.40 4.26
N ALA A 124 3.85 1.72 3.21
CA ALA A 124 2.81 2.22 2.32
C ALA A 124 1.47 2.46 3.04
N SER A 125 1.14 1.62 4.03
CA SER A 125 -0.06 1.81 4.85
C SER A 125 -0.01 3.10 5.69
N GLY A 126 1.18 3.58 6.03
CA GLY A 126 1.39 4.87 6.70
C GLY A 126 1.06 6.10 5.84
N LEU A 127 0.89 5.92 4.53
CA LEU A 127 0.49 6.97 3.59
C LEU A 127 -1.04 7.13 3.48
N TYR A 128 -1.81 6.22 4.06
CA TYR A 128 -3.28 6.29 4.14
C TYR A 128 -3.73 7.47 5.03
N ARG A 129 -4.74 8.21 4.61
CA ARG A 129 -5.25 9.40 5.30
C ARG A 129 -6.74 9.35 5.64
N GLY A 130 -7.34 8.16 5.63
CA GLY A 130 -8.74 7.98 5.99
C GLY A 130 -9.70 7.95 4.80
N GLU A 131 -9.22 7.69 3.61
CA GLU A 131 -10.04 7.39 2.43
C GLU A 131 -11.04 6.26 2.74
N THR A 132 -12.20 6.27 2.09
CA THR A 132 -13.30 5.34 2.42
C THR A 132 -12.93 3.87 2.22
N TYR A 133 -12.15 3.57 1.18
CA TYR A 133 -11.72 2.22 0.83
C TYR A 133 -10.21 2.13 0.77
N TYR A 134 -9.68 0.99 1.22
CA TYR A 134 -8.25 0.67 1.14
C TYR A 134 -8.05 -0.48 0.16
N PHE A 135 -7.18 -0.30 -0.82
CA PHE A 135 -6.90 -1.27 -1.87
C PHE A 135 -5.40 -1.50 -2.01
N GLN A 136 -4.93 -2.71 -1.76
CA GLN A 136 -3.52 -3.09 -1.89
C GLN A 136 -3.30 -3.84 -3.19
N ILE A 137 -2.30 -3.41 -3.96
CA ILE A 137 -1.93 -4.01 -5.24
C ILE A 137 -0.42 -4.18 -5.36
N ASP A 138 0.01 -4.95 -6.36
CA ASP A 138 1.40 -5.03 -6.79
C ASP A 138 1.75 -3.88 -7.75
N SER A 139 3.04 -3.55 -7.84
CA SER A 139 3.54 -2.42 -8.64
C SER A 139 3.46 -2.63 -10.16
N HIS A 140 3.03 -3.80 -10.62
CA HIS A 140 2.82 -4.19 -12.02
C HIS A 140 1.39 -4.69 -12.26
N THR A 141 0.41 -3.85 -11.97
CA THR A 141 -1.03 -4.17 -12.10
C THR A 141 -1.65 -3.32 -13.21
N LYS A 142 -2.46 -3.93 -14.08
CA LYS A 142 -3.28 -3.26 -15.09
C LYS A 142 -4.73 -3.23 -14.67
N PHE A 143 -5.38 -2.11 -14.97
CA PHE A 143 -6.77 -1.87 -14.62
C PHE A 143 -7.67 -1.84 -15.86
N ASN A 144 -8.85 -2.41 -15.75
CA ASN A 144 -9.92 -2.25 -16.74
C ASN A 144 -10.64 -0.92 -16.55
N LYS A 145 -11.28 -0.41 -17.61
CA LYS A 145 -12.07 0.82 -17.53
C LYS A 145 -13.21 0.69 -16.52
N GLY A 146 -13.36 1.69 -15.65
CA GLY A 146 -14.41 1.74 -14.62
C GLY A 146 -14.13 0.87 -13.39
N TRP A 147 -12.92 0.40 -13.21
CA TRP A 147 -12.49 -0.49 -12.12
C TRP A 147 -12.90 0.01 -10.73
N ASP A 148 -12.78 1.31 -10.47
CA ASP A 148 -13.11 1.98 -9.21
C ASP A 148 -14.60 1.83 -8.87
N THR A 149 -15.45 2.15 -9.81
CA THR A 149 -16.90 2.05 -9.68
C THR A 149 -17.35 0.60 -9.51
N ASP A 150 -16.75 -0.32 -10.27
CA ASP A 150 -17.10 -1.73 -10.23
C ASP A 150 -16.70 -2.39 -8.91
N LEU A 151 -15.50 -2.13 -8.41
CA LEU A 151 -15.05 -2.63 -7.10
C LEU A 151 -15.94 -2.10 -5.95
N ILE A 152 -16.28 -0.82 -5.98
CA ILE A 152 -17.19 -0.22 -4.98
C ILE A 152 -18.57 -0.86 -5.04
N LYS A 153 -19.15 -1.03 -6.25
CA LYS A 153 -20.44 -1.73 -6.43
C LYS A 153 -20.41 -3.15 -5.90
N MET A 154 -19.33 -3.90 -6.20
CA MET A 154 -19.15 -5.26 -5.69
C MET A 154 -19.12 -5.27 -4.18
N LEU A 155 -18.31 -4.41 -3.56
CA LEU A 155 -18.15 -4.36 -2.11
C LEU A 155 -19.46 -3.94 -1.40
N LYS A 156 -20.23 -3.00 -1.97
CA LYS A 156 -21.52 -2.56 -1.42
C LYS A 156 -22.60 -3.66 -1.43
N ARG A 157 -22.47 -4.68 -2.27
CA ARG A 157 -23.37 -5.86 -2.30
C ARG A 157 -23.03 -6.94 -1.26
N LEU A 158 -21.83 -6.86 -0.69
CA LEU A 158 -21.38 -7.84 0.31
C LEU A 158 -21.80 -7.44 1.72
N PRO A 159 -21.83 -8.37 2.67
CA PRO A 159 -22.06 -8.07 4.09
C PRO A 159 -21.05 -7.02 4.60
N LYS A 160 -21.42 -6.29 5.66
CA LYS A 160 -20.51 -5.36 6.34
C LYS A 160 -19.23 -6.12 6.78
N LYS A 161 -18.08 -5.46 6.69
CA LYS A 161 -16.74 -6.00 7.01
C LYS A 161 -16.24 -7.08 6.05
N SER A 162 -16.76 -7.15 4.83
CA SER A 162 -16.23 -8.01 3.78
C SER A 162 -14.95 -7.44 3.18
N VAL A 163 -14.10 -8.33 2.70
CA VAL A 163 -12.88 -8.03 1.94
C VAL A 163 -13.00 -8.70 0.59
N ILE A 164 -12.72 -7.97 -0.49
CA ILE A 164 -12.56 -8.53 -1.83
C ILE A 164 -11.08 -8.86 -2.01
N SER A 165 -10.79 -10.09 -2.37
CA SER A 165 -9.44 -10.52 -2.71
C SER A 165 -9.48 -11.27 -4.04
N HIS A 166 -8.49 -11.01 -4.89
CA HIS A 166 -8.37 -11.60 -6.20
C HIS A 166 -6.89 -11.86 -6.51
N TYR A 167 -6.58 -13.01 -7.08
CA TYR A 167 -5.24 -13.28 -7.61
C TYR A 167 -5.17 -12.70 -9.02
N PRO A 168 -4.26 -11.74 -9.31
CA PRO A 168 -4.19 -11.11 -10.61
C PRO A 168 -3.69 -12.10 -11.67
N VAL A 169 -4.13 -11.92 -12.91
CA VAL A 169 -3.53 -12.62 -14.04
C VAL A 169 -2.11 -12.10 -14.29
N PRO A 170 -1.20 -12.93 -14.85
CA PRO A 170 0.14 -12.48 -15.19
C PRO A 170 0.12 -11.25 -16.10
N TRP A 171 1.07 -10.33 -15.89
CA TRP A 171 1.16 -9.06 -16.61
C TRP A 171 1.12 -9.19 -18.14
N GLU A 172 1.74 -10.24 -18.67
CA GLU A 172 1.86 -10.52 -20.11
C GLU A 172 0.68 -11.32 -20.69
N SER A 173 -0.22 -11.79 -19.84
CA SER A 173 -1.35 -12.61 -20.29
C SER A 173 -2.33 -11.80 -21.13
N LYS A 174 -2.74 -12.34 -22.26
CA LYS A 174 -3.93 -11.87 -22.97
C LYS A 174 -5.15 -12.31 -22.14
N TYR A 175 -5.70 -11.37 -21.37
CA TYR A 175 -6.85 -11.63 -20.53
C TYR A 175 -8.09 -11.95 -21.36
N THR A 176 -8.69 -13.12 -21.14
CA THR A 176 -10.03 -13.43 -21.62
C THR A 176 -11.00 -13.28 -20.42
N MET A 177 -11.99 -12.40 -20.55
CA MET A 177 -12.97 -12.07 -19.50
C MET A 177 -13.86 -13.25 -19.06
N THR A 178 -13.59 -14.45 -19.55
CA THR A 178 -14.39 -15.66 -19.29
C THR A 178 -13.90 -16.45 -18.09
N GLN A 179 -12.70 -16.16 -17.59
CA GLN A 179 -12.08 -16.91 -16.49
C GLN A 179 -11.47 -15.98 -15.46
N VAL A 180 -11.62 -16.32 -14.19
CA VAL A 180 -10.95 -15.64 -13.07
C VAL A 180 -10.07 -16.64 -12.33
N PRO A 181 -8.86 -16.25 -11.92
CA PRO A 181 -8.04 -17.08 -11.06
C PRO A 181 -8.66 -17.15 -9.66
N ILE A 182 -8.82 -18.35 -9.15
CA ILE A 182 -9.29 -18.62 -7.80
C ILE A 182 -8.20 -19.33 -7.00
N MET A 183 -8.08 -19.00 -5.74
CA MET A 183 -7.18 -19.70 -4.83
C MET A 183 -7.78 -21.05 -4.48
N THR A 184 -7.08 -22.15 -4.79
CA THR A 184 -7.57 -23.51 -4.60
C THR A 184 -6.97 -24.20 -3.40
N SER A 185 -5.71 -23.92 -3.08
CA SER A 185 -5.03 -24.56 -1.95
C SER A 185 -3.90 -23.70 -1.39
N VAL A 186 -3.51 -24.01 -0.18
CA VAL A 186 -2.37 -23.41 0.51
C VAL A 186 -1.36 -24.50 0.81
N ASN A 187 -0.16 -24.36 0.30
CA ASN A 187 0.96 -25.22 0.63
C ASN A 187 1.89 -24.55 1.63
N LYS A 188 2.37 -25.32 2.60
CA LYS A 188 3.37 -24.89 3.55
C LYS A 188 4.70 -25.55 3.21
N TYR A 189 5.71 -24.74 2.91
CA TYR A 189 7.08 -25.20 2.69
C TYR A 189 8.03 -24.39 3.56
N ASN A 190 8.72 -25.05 4.49
CA ASN A 190 9.71 -24.43 5.40
C ASN A 190 9.24 -23.10 6.03
N SER A 191 8.07 -23.10 6.65
CA SER A 191 7.43 -21.90 7.25
C SER A 191 6.95 -20.82 6.27
N ILE A 192 7.09 -21.04 4.98
CA ILE A 192 6.53 -20.19 3.93
C ILE A 192 5.22 -20.80 3.45
N TYR A 193 4.19 -19.96 3.36
CA TYR A 193 2.91 -20.36 2.77
C TYR A 193 2.86 -19.89 1.31
N THR A 194 2.61 -20.85 0.41
CA THR A 194 2.38 -20.58 -1.01
C THR A 194 0.94 -20.93 -1.36
N PHE A 195 0.39 -20.20 -2.32
CA PHE A 195 -1.00 -20.38 -2.77
C PHE A 195 -0.99 -20.95 -4.17
N ASN A 196 -1.76 -21.98 -4.40
CA ASN A 196 -2.07 -22.46 -5.74
C ASN A 196 -3.34 -21.74 -6.24
N SER A 197 -3.38 -21.46 -7.52
CA SER A 197 -4.55 -20.88 -8.18
C SER A 197 -4.93 -21.70 -9.41
N GLU A 198 -6.21 -21.80 -9.66
CA GLU A 198 -6.79 -22.36 -10.86
C GLU A 198 -7.71 -21.34 -11.52
N TYR A 199 -7.92 -21.46 -12.82
CA TYR A 199 -8.87 -20.60 -13.52
C TYR A 199 -10.26 -21.20 -13.45
N SER A 200 -11.22 -20.43 -12.98
CA SER A 200 -12.64 -20.80 -12.99
C SER A 200 -13.39 -19.93 -13.99
N ASN A 201 -14.36 -20.53 -14.67
CA ASN A 201 -15.25 -19.78 -15.53
C ASN A 201 -16.09 -18.79 -14.74
N VAL A 202 -16.21 -17.56 -15.25
CA VAL A 202 -17.11 -16.56 -14.67
C VAL A 202 -18.54 -17.07 -14.81
N ARG A 203 -19.21 -17.37 -13.68
CA ARG A 203 -20.64 -17.64 -13.71
C ARG A 203 -21.37 -16.37 -14.11
N LYS A 204 -22.06 -16.42 -15.25
CA LYS A 204 -23.02 -15.36 -15.62
C LYS A 204 -24.23 -15.51 -14.67
N HIS A 205 -24.37 -14.59 -13.77
CA HIS A 205 -25.59 -14.43 -12.94
C HIS A 205 -26.46 -13.34 -13.55
#